data_6ff43132a5d1232bbe111e4d07641d3c
#
_entry.id   6ff43132a5d1232bbe111e4d07641d3c
#
_cell.length_a   1.000
_cell.length_b   1.000
_cell.length_c   1.000
_cell.angle_alpha   90.00
_cell.angle_beta   90.00
_cell.angle_gamma   90.00
#
_symmetry.space_group_name_H-M   'P 1'
#
loop_
_entity.id
_entity.type
_entity.pdbx_description
1 polymer ?
#
loop_
_entity_poly.entity_id
_entity_poly.type
_entity_poly.pdbx_seq_one_letter_code
_entity_poly.pdbx_strand_id
1 'polypeptide(L)'
;MAILKVARLGHPVLRERASDVEIKDIKAGKFRALIDDMIETMHAYDGVGLAGPQIHLPLRVFVFEVPERAAKRRNVQQVGAGVFFNATYEGIGDAKVTDWEGCLSVPFLGGEVPRFKKLRLKGVDLEGEEATIEIEGFTARIFQH
;
A
#
# COMPACT_ATOMS: atom_id res chain seq x y z
N MET A 1 -11.90 14.84 6.92
CA MET A 1 -11.62 13.67 6.08
C MET A 1 -12.10 13.97 4.67
N ALA A 2 -11.32 13.64 3.69
CA ALA A 2 -11.62 13.96 2.29
C ALA A 2 -11.26 12.78 1.37
N ILE A 3 -12.10 12.57 0.34
CA ILE A 3 -11.80 11.62 -0.73
C ILE A 3 -10.89 12.32 -1.74
N LEU A 4 -9.67 11.80 -1.89
CA LEU A 4 -8.64 12.36 -2.76
C LEU A 4 -8.82 11.84 -4.19
N LYS A 5 -8.42 12.66 -5.16
CA LYS A 5 -8.42 12.25 -6.56
C LYS A 5 -7.32 11.22 -6.82
N VAL A 6 -7.68 10.10 -7.42
CA VAL A 6 -6.72 9.04 -7.79
C VAL A 6 -6.14 9.31 -9.18
N ALA A 7 -4.81 9.35 -9.27
CA ALA A 7 -4.06 9.46 -10.51
C ALA A 7 -4.26 8.18 -11.35
N ARG A 8 -4.51 8.36 -12.63
CA ARG A 8 -4.74 7.24 -13.56
C ARG A 8 -3.53 6.99 -14.46
N LEU A 9 -3.49 5.78 -14.99
CA LEU A 9 -2.49 5.36 -15.99
C LEU A 9 -2.25 6.45 -17.03
N GLY A 10 -0.98 6.78 -17.27
CA GLY A 10 -0.54 7.87 -18.13
C GLY A 10 -0.14 9.15 -17.38
N HIS A 11 -0.57 9.31 -16.13
CA HIS A 11 -0.14 10.48 -15.34
C HIS A 11 1.35 10.38 -14.97
N PRO A 12 2.15 11.46 -15.17
CA PRO A 12 3.61 11.44 -14.94
C PRO A 12 4.01 11.01 -13.54
N VAL A 13 3.26 11.42 -12.50
CA VAL A 13 3.57 11.09 -11.09
C VAL A 13 3.70 9.58 -10.84
N LEU A 14 3.00 8.74 -11.62
CA LEU A 14 3.07 7.28 -11.49
C LEU A 14 4.37 6.68 -12.06
N ARG A 15 5.16 7.45 -12.81
CA ARG A 15 6.45 7.05 -13.36
C ARG A 15 7.64 7.66 -12.64
N GLU A 16 7.41 8.67 -11.81
CA GLU A 16 8.43 9.29 -11.00
C GLU A 16 8.82 8.39 -9.83
N ARG A 17 10.10 8.38 -9.48
CA ARG A 17 10.54 7.75 -8.24
C ARG A 17 10.07 8.61 -7.06
N ALA A 18 9.24 8.03 -6.20
CA ALA A 18 8.78 8.70 -4.99
C ALA A 18 9.96 8.97 -4.03
N SER A 19 9.93 10.12 -3.40
CA SER A 19 10.96 10.57 -2.43
C SER A 19 10.68 10.01 -1.05
N ASP A 20 11.76 9.83 -0.27
CA ASP A 20 11.65 9.46 1.12
C ASP A 20 10.99 10.58 1.94
N VAL A 21 10.27 10.18 2.97
CA VAL A 21 9.65 11.08 3.95
C VAL A 21 10.59 11.26 5.14
N GLU A 22 10.80 12.50 5.56
CA GLU A 22 11.64 12.79 6.73
C GLU A 22 11.00 12.27 8.03
N ILE A 23 11.72 11.45 8.77
CA ILE A 23 11.22 10.85 10.02
C ILE A 23 10.78 11.91 11.04
N LYS A 24 11.50 13.04 11.11
CA LYS A 24 11.13 14.17 11.97
C LYS A 24 9.73 14.71 11.68
N ASP A 25 9.31 14.71 10.40
CA ASP A 25 8.01 15.22 9.98
C ASP A 25 6.90 14.21 10.31
N ILE A 26 7.20 12.90 10.23
CA ILE A 26 6.29 11.85 10.69
C ILE A 26 6.07 12.00 12.20
N LYS A 27 7.15 12.07 12.99
CA LYS A 27 7.10 12.23 14.45
C LYS A 27 6.39 13.53 14.88
N ALA A 28 6.49 14.58 14.08
CA ALA A 28 5.76 15.83 14.28
C ALA A 28 4.26 15.75 13.96
N GLY A 29 3.78 14.59 13.49
CA GLY A 29 2.37 14.36 13.16
C GLY A 29 1.87 15.04 11.89
N LYS A 30 2.78 15.54 11.03
CA LYS A 30 2.41 16.30 9.82
C LYS A 30 1.57 15.48 8.81
N PHE A 31 1.66 14.17 8.87
CA PHE A 31 0.99 13.29 7.91
C PHE A 31 -0.31 12.67 8.41
N ARG A 32 -0.71 12.86 9.68
CA ARG A 32 -1.89 12.19 10.25
C ARG A 32 -3.16 12.45 9.46
N ALA A 33 -3.48 13.71 9.18
CA ALA A 33 -4.65 14.04 8.38
C ALA A 33 -4.59 13.46 6.96
N LEU A 34 -3.41 13.47 6.34
CA LEU A 34 -3.21 12.87 5.02
C LEU A 34 -3.46 11.35 5.05
N ILE A 35 -2.98 10.65 6.08
CA ILE A 35 -3.18 9.20 6.21
C ILE A 35 -4.66 8.87 6.39
N ASP A 36 -5.39 9.65 7.19
CA ASP A 36 -6.83 9.51 7.35
C ASP A 36 -7.57 9.70 6.01
N ASP A 37 -7.20 10.72 5.23
CA ASP A 37 -7.74 10.96 3.89
C ASP A 37 -7.39 9.85 2.90
N MET A 38 -6.18 9.30 2.98
CA MET A 38 -5.76 8.15 2.16
C MET A 38 -6.58 6.90 2.47
N ILE A 39 -6.79 6.59 3.75
CA ILE A 39 -7.58 5.43 4.18
C ILE A 39 -9.03 5.59 3.72
N GLU A 40 -9.63 6.78 3.93
CA GLU A 40 -10.98 7.07 3.45
C GLU A 40 -11.10 6.94 1.93
N THR A 41 -10.12 7.46 1.20
CA THR A 41 -10.04 7.32 -0.26
C THR A 41 -9.95 5.87 -0.68
N MET A 42 -9.07 5.08 -0.06
CA MET A 42 -8.95 3.66 -0.31
C MET A 42 -10.29 2.93 -0.13
N HIS A 43 -11.01 3.22 0.95
CA HIS A 43 -12.35 2.67 1.20
C HIS A 43 -13.37 3.09 0.14
N ALA A 44 -13.40 4.38 -0.22
CA ALA A 44 -14.32 4.92 -1.22
C ALA A 44 -14.14 4.28 -2.61
N TYR A 45 -12.92 3.89 -2.94
CA TYR A 45 -12.59 3.18 -4.18
C TYR A 45 -12.61 1.65 -4.04
N ASP A 46 -13.02 1.12 -2.88
CA ASP A 46 -13.09 -0.32 -2.63
C ASP A 46 -11.73 -1.04 -2.76
N GLY A 47 -10.65 -0.32 -2.45
CA GLY A 47 -9.28 -0.79 -2.51
C GLY A 47 -8.83 -1.49 -1.22
N VAL A 48 -7.70 -2.17 -1.32
CA VAL A 48 -7.00 -2.81 -0.19
C VAL A 48 -5.62 -2.20 0.04
N GLY A 49 -5.23 -1.24 -0.79
CA GLY A 49 -4.01 -0.48 -0.70
C GLY A 49 -4.08 0.80 -1.52
N LEU A 50 -3.36 1.83 -1.10
CA LEU A 50 -3.24 3.11 -1.81
C LEU A 50 -1.89 3.74 -1.48
N ALA A 51 -1.14 4.11 -2.51
CA ALA A 51 0.19 4.71 -2.38
C ALA A 51 0.18 6.22 -2.64
N GLY A 52 1.15 6.94 -2.10
CA GLY A 52 1.31 8.38 -2.29
C GLY A 52 1.25 8.82 -3.75
N PRO A 53 2.00 8.23 -4.69
CA PRO A 53 1.91 8.61 -6.11
C PRO A 53 0.50 8.47 -6.71
N GLN A 54 -0.33 7.55 -6.21
CA GLN A 54 -1.70 7.39 -6.69
C GLN A 54 -2.62 8.56 -6.30
N ILE A 55 -2.24 9.36 -5.31
CA ILE A 55 -2.94 10.58 -4.92
C ILE A 55 -2.16 11.85 -5.33
N HIS A 56 -1.36 11.76 -6.39
CA HIS A 56 -0.52 12.85 -6.91
C HIS A 56 0.58 13.34 -5.96
N LEU A 57 0.92 12.54 -4.94
CA LEU A 57 1.95 12.86 -3.96
C LEU A 57 3.17 11.96 -4.20
N PRO A 58 4.29 12.48 -4.74
CA PRO A 58 5.46 11.65 -5.05
C PRO A 58 6.31 11.35 -3.81
N LEU A 59 5.66 10.84 -2.75
CA LEU A 59 6.29 10.42 -1.50
C LEU A 59 6.13 8.91 -1.29
N ARG A 60 7.15 8.33 -0.66
CA ARG A 60 7.16 6.90 -0.31
C ARG A 60 6.32 6.65 0.93
N VAL A 61 5.02 6.55 0.70
CA VAL A 61 4.01 6.22 1.69
C VAL A 61 2.94 5.36 1.04
N PHE A 62 2.42 4.38 1.77
CA PHE A 62 1.23 3.68 1.37
C PHE A 62 0.39 3.28 2.57
N VAL A 63 -0.92 3.25 2.38
CA VAL A 63 -1.88 2.69 3.33
C VAL A 63 -2.39 1.37 2.80
N PHE A 64 -2.82 0.50 3.71
CA PHE A 64 -3.33 -0.84 3.39
C PHE A 64 -4.39 -1.27 4.40
N GLU A 65 -5.25 -2.16 3.96
CA GLU A 65 -6.22 -2.87 4.79
C GLU A 65 -6.68 -4.14 4.06
N VAL A 66 -6.95 -5.20 4.83
CA VAL A 66 -7.72 -6.35 4.34
C VAL A 66 -9.04 -6.38 5.10
N PRO A 67 -10.08 -5.65 4.61
CA PRO A 67 -11.36 -5.59 5.28
C PRO A 67 -12.07 -6.94 5.26
N GLU A 68 -13.03 -7.14 6.16
CA GLU A 68 -13.75 -8.42 6.32
C GLU A 68 -14.27 -8.98 4.98
N ARG A 69 -14.81 -8.11 4.11
CA ARG A 69 -15.33 -8.53 2.81
C ARG A 69 -14.24 -9.11 1.90
N ALA A 70 -13.07 -8.46 1.86
CA ALA A 70 -11.94 -8.96 1.08
C ALA A 70 -11.35 -10.23 1.69
N ALA A 71 -11.25 -10.28 3.01
CA ALA A 71 -10.78 -11.44 3.75
C ALA A 71 -11.65 -12.69 3.50
N LYS A 72 -12.96 -12.55 3.55
CA LYS A 72 -13.91 -13.64 3.24
C LYS A 72 -13.79 -14.09 1.78
N ARG A 73 -13.75 -13.14 0.83
CA ARG A 73 -13.64 -13.46 -0.61
C ARG A 73 -12.35 -14.19 -0.96
N ARG A 74 -11.26 -13.85 -0.28
CA ARG A 74 -9.92 -14.42 -0.52
C ARG A 74 -9.58 -15.60 0.41
N ASN A 75 -10.45 -15.91 1.37
CA ASN A 75 -10.20 -16.90 2.42
C ASN A 75 -8.87 -16.66 3.17
N VAL A 76 -8.68 -15.43 3.61
CA VAL A 76 -7.51 -14.97 4.36
C VAL A 76 -7.93 -14.25 5.64
N GLN A 77 -6.98 -13.97 6.52
CA GLN A 77 -7.25 -13.18 7.71
C GLN A 77 -7.53 -11.72 7.37
N GLN A 78 -8.41 -11.11 8.15
CA GLN A 78 -8.61 -9.66 8.16
C GLN A 78 -7.36 -8.97 8.71
N VAL A 79 -7.00 -7.84 8.11
CA VAL A 79 -5.89 -6.98 8.57
C VAL A 79 -6.44 -5.57 8.70
N GLY A 80 -6.27 -4.96 9.86
CA GLY A 80 -6.69 -3.59 10.11
C GLY A 80 -5.95 -2.58 9.25
N ALA A 81 -6.52 -1.39 9.12
CA ALA A 81 -5.89 -0.30 8.39
C ALA A 81 -4.53 0.06 9.00
N GLY A 82 -3.55 0.23 8.14
CA GLY A 82 -2.19 0.59 8.53
C GLY A 82 -1.49 1.43 7.47
N VAL A 83 -0.32 1.92 7.82
CA VAL A 83 0.53 2.75 6.95
C VAL A 83 1.98 2.37 7.13
N PHE A 84 2.74 2.45 6.05
CA PHE A 84 4.20 2.47 6.07
C PHE A 84 4.74 3.62 5.23
N PHE A 85 5.75 4.28 5.78
CA PHE A 85 6.60 5.24 5.09
C PHE A 85 7.95 4.59 4.77
N ASN A 86 8.56 5.01 3.66
CA ASN A 86 9.91 4.62 3.24
C ASN A 86 10.12 3.09 3.18
N ALA A 87 9.06 2.36 2.87
CA ALA A 87 9.09 0.90 2.91
C ALA A 87 9.97 0.30 1.82
N THR A 88 10.66 -0.78 2.19
CA THR A 88 11.37 -1.68 1.30
C THR A 88 10.99 -3.11 1.64
N TYR A 89 11.12 -4.02 0.68
CA TYR A 89 10.89 -5.44 0.96
C TYR A 89 11.93 -6.33 0.28
N GLU A 90 12.09 -7.52 0.82
CA GLU A 90 12.83 -8.62 0.22
C GLU A 90 12.01 -9.90 0.27
N GLY A 91 12.12 -10.75 -0.75
CA GLY A 91 11.49 -12.07 -0.74
C GLY A 91 12.13 -12.97 0.30
N ILE A 92 11.33 -13.80 0.98
CA ILE A 92 11.82 -14.89 1.84
C ILE A 92 11.64 -16.18 1.07
N GLY A 93 12.77 -16.73 0.61
CA GLY A 93 12.79 -17.85 -0.34
C GLY A 93 12.39 -17.42 -1.76
N ASP A 94 12.41 -18.40 -2.68
CA ASP A 94 12.20 -18.15 -4.12
C ASP A 94 10.74 -18.45 -4.57
N ALA A 95 9.91 -18.96 -3.66
CA ALA A 95 8.53 -19.34 -3.99
C ALA A 95 7.70 -18.11 -4.39
N LYS A 96 7.11 -18.19 -5.59
CA LYS A 96 6.19 -17.18 -6.12
C LYS A 96 4.82 -17.80 -6.37
N VAL A 97 3.80 -16.98 -6.22
CA VAL A 97 2.40 -17.32 -6.54
C VAL A 97 1.91 -16.34 -7.58
N THR A 98 1.36 -16.85 -8.67
CA THR A 98 0.69 -16.04 -9.68
C THR A 98 -0.79 -15.94 -9.33
N ASP A 99 -1.32 -14.73 -9.30
CA ASP A 99 -2.73 -14.47 -9.00
C ASP A 99 -3.15 -13.12 -9.62
N TRP A 100 -4.44 -12.90 -9.70
CA TRP A 100 -5.03 -11.69 -10.26
C TRP A 100 -4.83 -10.48 -9.36
N GLU A 101 -4.42 -9.38 -9.97
CA GLU A 101 -4.31 -8.06 -9.37
C GLU A 101 -5.07 -7.03 -10.19
N GLY A 102 -5.69 -6.08 -9.49
CA GLY A 102 -6.18 -4.83 -10.05
C GLY A 102 -5.43 -3.66 -9.44
N CYS A 103 -5.59 -2.48 -10.00
CA CYS A 103 -5.01 -1.24 -9.50
C CYS A 103 -6.02 -0.10 -9.61
N LEU A 104 -6.16 0.71 -8.57
CA LEU A 104 -7.05 1.87 -8.59
C LEU A 104 -6.65 2.89 -9.67
N SER A 105 -5.36 2.94 -10.02
CA SER A 105 -4.84 3.78 -11.10
C SER A 105 -5.06 3.20 -12.51
N VAL A 106 -5.49 1.94 -12.61
CA VAL A 106 -5.79 1.25 -13.88
C VAL A 106 -7.20 0.64 -13.78
N PRO A 107 -8.24 1.48 -13.82
CA PRO A 107 -9.61 1.04 -13.61
C PRO A 107 -10.07 0.07 -14.70
N PHE A 108 -10.90 -0.90 -14.30
CA PHE A 108 -11.53 -1.92 -15.17
C PHE A 108 -10.57 -2.94 -15.80
N LEU A 109 -9.28 -2.91 -15.49
CA LEU A 109 -8.31 -3.87 -15.95
C LEU A 109 -7.71 -4.64 -14.78
N GLY A 110 -7.45 -5.90 -15.00
CA GLY A 110 -6.72 -6.77 -14.09
C GLY A 110 -5.74 -7.64 -14.88
N GLY A 111 -4.78 -8.21 -14.17
CA GLY A 111 -3.79 -9.09 -14.76
C GLY A 111 -3.26 -10.09 -13.75
N GLU A 112 -2.73 -11.20 -14.28
CA GLU A 112 -2.04 -12.20 -13.48
C GLU A 112 -0.60 -11.76 -13.24
N VAL A 113 -0.18 -11.70 -11.97
CA VAL A 113 1.15 -11.23 -11.59
C VAL A 113 1.80 -12.22 -10.63
N PRO A 114 3.02 -12.71 -10.93
CA PRO A 114 3.79 -13.51 -9.98
C PRO A 114 4.38 -12.64 -8.88
N ARG A 115 4.12 -13.00 -7.62
CA ARG A 115 4.65 -12.32 -6.43
C ARG A 115 5.32 -13.32 -5.50
N PHE A 116 6.29 -12.87 -4.72
CA PHE A 116 6.83 -13.69 -3.64
C PHE A 116 5.71 -14.14 -2.70
N LYS A 117 5.69 -15.43 -2.35
CA LYS A 117 4.71 -15.99 -1.41
C LYS A 117 4.86 -15.40 -0.01
N LYS A 118 6.11 -15.14 0.39
CA LYS A 118 6.47 -14.57 1.69
C LYS A 118 7.52 -13.49 1.51
N LEU A 119 7.44 -12.43 2.28
CA LEU A 119 8.42 -11.35 2.25
C LEU A 119 8.69 -10.78 3.65
N ARG A 120 9.84 -10.14 3.77
CA ARG A 120 10.20 -9.27 4.90
C ARG A 120 10.10 -7.83 4.44
N LEU A 121 9.29 -7.07 5.12
CA LEU A 121 9.12 -5.64 4.87
C LEU A 121 9.78 -4.86 5.99
N LYS A 122 10.49 -3.80 5.63
CA LYS A 122 11.03 -2.79 6.54
C LYS A 122 10.45 -1.44 6.17
N GLY A 123 10.06 -0.67 7.16
CA GLY A 123 9.51 0.67 6.94
C GLY A 123 9.39 1.43 8.23
N VAL A 124 8.80 2.61 8.15
CA VAL A 124 8.54 3.49 9.29
C VAL A 124 7.03 3.60 9.49
N ASP A 125 6.57 3.44 10.70
CA ASP A 125 5.16 3.55 11.05
C ASP A 125 4.69 5.00 11.23
N LEU A 126 3.42 5.19 11.61
CA LEU A 126 2.82 6.51 11.80
C LEU A 126 3.41 7.28 13.01
N GLU A 127 4.06 6.59 13.93
CA GLU A 127 4.73 7.18 15.09
C GLU A 127 6.19 7.54 14.78
N GLY A 128 6.67 7.22 13.57
CA GLY A 128 8.04 7.48 13.15
C GLY A 128 9.03 6.43 13.67
N GLU A 129 8.54 5.26 14.07
CA GLU A 129 9.38 4.15 14.53
C GLU A 129 9.63 3.15 13.40
N GLU A 130 10.86 2.64 13.34
CA GLU A 130 11.21 1.59 12.39
C GLU A 130 10.53 0.27 12.77
N ALA A 131 9.94 -0.37 11.79
CA ALA A 131 9.31 -1.67 11.93
C ALA A 131 9.82 -2.64 10.85
N THR A 132 10.03 -3.88 11.25
CA THR A 132 10.33 -4.99 10.35
C THR A 132 9.31 -6.09 10.60
N ILE A 133 8.60 -6.49 9.56
CA ILE A 133 7.58 -7.53 9.64
C ILE A 133 7.79 -8.59 8.57
N GLU A 134 7.42 -9.83 8.89
CA GLU A 134 7.31 -10.92 7.91
C GLU A 134 5.84 -11.16 7.60
N ILE A 135 5.51 -11.21 6.34
CA ILE A 135 4.14 -11.37 5.86
C ILE A 135 4.10 -12.34 4.69
N GLU A 136 2.97 -13.00 4.53
CA GLU A 136 2.76 -13.98 3.46
C GLU A 136 1.36 -13.85 2.82
N GLY A 137 1.17 -14.55 1.72
CA GLY A 137 -0.11 -14.68 1.04
C GLY A 137 -0.62 -13.37 0.45
N PHE A 138 -1.92 -13.12 0.61
CA PHE A 138 -2.58 -11.96 0.00
C PHE A 138 -2.04 -10.62 0.53
N THR A 139 -1.76 -10.50 1.82
CA THR A 139 -1.17 -9.27 2.40
C THR A 139 0.22 -9.01 1.82
N ALA A 140 1.04 -10.04 1.64
CA ALA A 140 2.34 -9.91 0.99
C ALA A 140 2.18 -9.45 -0.48
N ARG A 141 1.13 -9.88 -1.19
CA ARG A 141 0.80 -9.43 -2.54
C ARG A 141 0.47 -7.95 -2.58
N ILE A 142 -0.37 -7.47 -1.65
CA ILE A 142 -0.71 -6.04 -1.51
C ILE A 142 0.56 -5.19 -1.39
N PHE A 143 1.49 -5.60 -0.54
CA PHE A 143 2.71 -4.83 -0.26
C PHE A 143 3.72 -4.84 -1.42
N GLN A 144 3.69 -5.84 -2.27
CA GLN A 144 4.52 -5.92 -3.48
C GLN A 144 3.93 -5.14 -4.66
N HIS A 145 2.62 -4.91 -4.63
CA HIS A 145 1.93 -4.19 -5.70
C HIS A 145 2.36 -2.73 -5.71
#